data_bdf86562e2a0f413c2b872e17298a677
#
_entry.id   bdf86562e2a0f413c2b872e17298a677
#
_cell.length_a   1.000
_cell.length_b   1.000
_cell.length_c   1.000
_cell.angle_alpha   90.00
_cell.angle_beta   90.00
_cell.angle_gamma   90.00
#
_symmetry.space_group_name_H-M   'P 1'
#
loop_
_entity.id
_entity.type
_entity.pdbx_description
1 polymer ?
#
loop_
_entity_poly.entity_id
_entity_poly.type
_entity_poly.pdbx_seq_one_letter_code
_entity_poly.pdbx_strand_id
1 'polypeptide(L)'
;IVRDKLISHALRQAYRDVLFHGRHPCYVLNLELDPAQVDVNVHPTKHEVRFRDSRLIYDFLLRSVSRVLAADRPDLVLGQEQQNQSSRMQSEAQQIQSGIRFPESRSIDSLDLLSQLTRPVEIDQSLEDASQEIPPLGYAIAQLHGVYILSQSRDGMIVVDMHAAHERITYEALKRALDDRGLVSQPLLIPATMHLSEQEASLVEEATELFGQFGLGVQRVGPETVRIEHVPAILRQASHEDLVRDVLSDLAEVGTSDRIVEARDYLLATMACHGSVRANRQLTLLEMNALLRDIERTERSGQCNHGRPTWTALSMHDLDRLFLRGR
;
A
#
# COMPACT_ATOMS: atom_id res chain seq x y z
N ILE A 1 3.91 -17.53 29.63
CA ILE A 1 4.36 -16.97 28.33
C ILE A 1 5.09 -18.07 27.59
N VAL A 2 4.60 -18.42 26.41
CA VAL A 2 5.17 -19.46 25.55
C VAL A 2 6.02 -18.81 24.45
N ARG A 3 7.19 -19.37 24.15
CA ARG A 3 8.08 -18.95 23.06
C ARG A 3 8.29 -20.13 22.12
N ASP A 4 7.33 -20.32 21.23
CA ASP A 4 7.34 -21.43 20.29
C ASP A 4 7.89 -21.01 18.92
N LYS A 5 8.69 -21.88 18.29
CA LYS A 5 9.34 -21.61 17.00
C LYS A 5 8.32 -21.58 15.86
N LEU A 6 7.30 -22.43 15.90
CA LEU A 6 6.26 -22.50 14.88
C LEU A 6 5.43 -21.21 14.88
N ILE A 7 5.00 -20.72 16.07
CA ILE A 7 4.29 -19.45 16.21
C ILE A 7 5.15 -18.30 15.68
N SER A 8 6.42 -18.24 16.09
CA SER A 8 7.35 -17.20 15.63
C SER A 8 7.59 -17.24 14.13
N HIS A 9 7.57 -18.41 13.51
CA HIS A 9 7.70 -18.56 12.06
C HIS A 9 6.44 -18.14 11.33
N ALA A 10 5.25 -18.54 11.79
CA ALA A 10 3.97 -18.13 11.21
C ALA A 10 3.80 -16.61 11.23
N LEU A 11 4.18 -15.97 12.35
CA LEU A 11 4.12 -14.52 12.47
C LEU A 11 5.11 -13.81 11.56
N ARG A 12 6.38 -14.25 11.52
CA ARG A 12 7.35 -13.67 10.57
C ARG A 12 6.85 -13.75 9.14
N GLN A 13 6.25 -14.87 8.76
CA GLN A 13 5.69 -15.04 7.43
C GLN A 13 4.50 -14.09 7.18
N ALA A 14 3.60 -13.90 8.18
CA ALA A 14 2.47 -12.98 8.04
C ALA A 14 2.91 -11.52 7.91
N TYR A 15 3.98 -11.12 8.58
CA TYR A 15 4.51 -9.75 8.56
C TYR A 15 5.52 -9.50 7.42
N ARG A 16 5.84 -10.49 6.61
CA ARG A 16 6.88 -10.42 5.57
C ARG A 16 6.65 -9.28 4.58
N ASP A 17 5.41 -9.08 4.16
CA ASP A 17 5.03 -8.05 3.18
C ASP A 17 4.76 -6.66 3.80
N VAL A 18 4.92 -6.54 5.13
CA VAL A 18 4.58 -5.33 5.89
C VAL A 18 5.79 -4.71 6.56
N LEU A 19 6.76 -5.52 6.95
CA LEU A 19 7.93 -5.03 7.66
C LEU A 19 9.16 -4.94 6.76
N PHE A 20 9.84 -3.80 6.85
CA PHE A 20 11.12 -3.56 6.19
C PHE A 20 12.20 -4.51 6.72
N HIS A 21 13.19 -4.85 5.88
CA HIS A 21 14.34 -5.67 6.23
C HIS A 21 15.01 -5.19 7.53
N GLY A 22 15.25 -6.12 8.45
CA GLY A 22 15.85 -5.83 9.75
C GLY A 22 14.88 -5.40 10.85
N ARG A 23 13.60 -5.20 10.55
CA ARG A 23 12.57 -4.98 11.58
C ARG A 23 11.89 -6.29 11.96
N HIS A 24 11.62 -6.44 13.24
CA HIS A 24 10.91 -7.61 13.79
C HIS A 24 9.59 -7.16 14.38
N PRO A 25 8.49 -7.93 14.18
CA PRO A 25 7.21 -7.61 14.79
C PRO A 25 7.30 -7.74 16.31
N CYS A 26 6.70 -6.78 17.03
CA CYS A 26 6.43 -6.90 18.45
C CYS A 26 4.96 -7.27 18.62
N TYR A 27 4.68 -8.39 19.30
CA TYR A 27 3.32 -8.90 19.42
C TYR A 27 3.07 -9.56 20.78
N VAL A 28 1.81 -9.54 21.17
CA VAL A 28 1.25 -10.38 22.26
C VAL A 28 0.04 -11.09 21.69
N LEU A 29 0.07 -12.43 21.73
CA LEU A 29 -1.01 -13.26 21.23
C LEU A 29 -1.65 -14.03 22.39
N ASN A 30 -2.96 -14.10 22.38
CA ASN A 30 -3.73 -15.03 23.21
C ASN A 30 -4.31 -16.12 22.29
N LEU A 31 -3.92 -17.37 22.50
CA LEU A 31 -4.38 -18.50 21.72
C LEU A 31 -5.19 -19.43 22.64
N GLU A 32 -6.47 -19.57 22.36
CA GLU A 32 -7.36 -20.46 23.08
C GLU A 32 -7.51 -21.78 22.32
N LEU A 33 -7.15 -22.88 22.98
CA LEU A 33 -7.14 -24.22 22.40
C LEU A 33 -7.74 -25.23 23.41
N ASP A 34 -8.30 -26.30 22.86
CA ASP A 34 -8.61 -27.48 23.68
C ASP A 34 -7.31 -28.03 24.31
N PRO A 35 -7.24 -28.20 25.63
CA PRO A 35 -6.06 -28.75 26.30
C PRO A 35 -5.60 -30.10 25.75
N ALA A 36 -6.48 -30.90 25.15
CA ALA A 36 -6.12 -32.16 24.48
C ALA A 36 -5.31 -31.98 23.19
N GLN A 37 -5.26 -30.77 22.66
CA GLN A 37 -4.55 -30.42 21.41
C GLN A 37 -3.13 -29.89 21.65
N VAL A 38 -2.73 -29.65 22.91
CA VAL A 38 -1.44 -29.06 23.25
C VAL A 38 -0.75 -29.85 24.36
N ASP A 39 0.49 -30.25 24.11
CA ASP A 39 1.37 -30.81 25.11
C ASP A 39 2.29 -29.70 25.66
N VAL A 40 2.12 -29.38 26.95
CA VAL A 40 2.92 -28.36 27.66
C VAL A 40 4.09 -28.98 28.42
N ASN A 41 4.22 -30.30 28.44
CA ASN A 41 5.29 -31.00 29.14
C ASN A 41 6.47 -31.33 28.23
N VAL A 42 6.88 -30.40 27.40
CA VAL A 42 7.96 -30.58 26.41
C VAL A 42 9.30 -30.10 26.97
N HIS A 43 9.30 -29.07 27.81
CA HIS A 43 10.52 -28.48 28.37
C HIS A 43 10.36 -28.21 29.88
N PRO A 44 11.42 -28.40 30.69
CA PRO A 44 11.36 -28.18 32.16
C PRO A 44 10.88 -26.79 32.56
N THR A 45 11.20 -25.73 31.76
CA THR A 45 10.80 -24.35 32.03
C THR A 45 9.40 -24.01 31.47
N LYS A 46 8.72 -24.95 30.78
CA LYS A 46 7.38 -24.79 30.17
C LYS A 46 7.25 -23.56 29.25
N HIS A 47 8.36 -23.14 28.64
CA HIS A 47 8.35 -22.04 27.66
C HIS A 47 8.06 -22.52 26.24
N GLU A 48 8.18 -23.81 25.98
CA GLU A 48 7.87 -24.45 24.70
C GLU A 48 6.66 -25.39 24.88
N VAL A 49 5.83 -25.44 23.85
CA VAL A 49 4.67 -26.32 23.77
C VAL A 49 4.71 -27.12 22.50
N ARG A 50 4.08 -28.28 22.48
CA ARG A 50 3.95 -29.09 21.27
C ARG A 50 2.48 -29.17 20.89
N PHE A 51 2.14 -28.68 19.72
CA PHE A 51 0.80 -28.80 19.17
C PHE A 51 0.62 -30.14 18.49
N ARG A 52 -0.51 -30.78 18.73
CA ARG A 52 -0.86 -32.04 18.10
C ARG A 52 -0.95 -31.88 16.58
N ASP A 53 -1.61 -30.82 16.13
CA ASP A 53 -1.76 -30.43 14.73
C ASP A 53 -1.00 -29.13 14.44
N SER A 54 0.33 -29.22 14.39
CA SER A 54 1.23 -28.08 14.17
C SER A 54 0.92 -27.31 12.87
N ARG A 55 0.54 -28.02 11.81
CA ARG A 55 0.23 -27.42 10.51
C ARG A 55 -1.06 -26.59 10.58
N LEU A 56 -2.09 -27.10 11.24
CA LEU A 56 -3.37 -26.40 11.40
C LEU A 56 -3.19 -25.10 12.20
N ILE A 57 -2.41 -25.15 13.29
CA ILE A 57 -2.09 -23.95 14.09
C ILE A 57 -1.27 -22.94 13.28
N TYR A 58 -0.30 -23.41 12.52
CA TYR A 58 0.48 -22.55 11.64
C TYR A 58 -0.40 -21.83 10.62
N ASP A 59 -1.23 -22.57 9.87
CA ASP A 59 -2.12 -22.02 8.85
C ASP A 59 -3.16 -21.07 9.45
N PHE A 60 -3.69 -21.39 10.63
CA PHE A 60 -4.63 -20.53 11.36
C PHE A 60 -4.00 -19.21 11.76
N LEU A 61 -2.82 -19.24 12.37
CA LEU A 61 -2.09 -18.03 12.76
C LEU A 61 -1.71 -17.17 11.56
N LEU A 62 -1.16 -17.79 10.52
CA LEU A 62 -0.79 -17.11 9.29
C LEU A 62 -2.00 -16.40 8.68
N ARG A 63 -3.13 -17.10 8.50
CA ARG A 63 -4.34 -16.52 7.90
C ARG A 63 -4.97 -15.43 8.78
N SER A 64 -5.02 -15.65 10.08
CA SER A 64 -5.66 -14.70 11.02
C SER A 64 -4.87 -13.39 11.08
N VAL A 65 -3.55 -13.48 11.24
CA VAL A 65 -2.68 -12.29 11.30
C VAL A 65 -2.62 -11.58 9.93
N SER A 66 -2.48 -12.33 8.83
CA SER A 66 -2.51 -11.75 7.49
C SER A 66 -3.82 -11.03 7.19
N ARG A 67 -4.97 -11.56 7.69
CA ARG A 67 -6.27 -10.89 7.55
C ARG A 67 -6.32 -9.56 8.30
N VAL A 68 -5.80 -9.51 9.53
CA VAL A 68 -5.73 -8.26 10.31
C VAL A 68 -4.82 -7.25 9.62
N LEU A 69 -3.66 -7.69 9.12
CA LEU A 69 -2.73 -6.82 8.40
C LEU A 69 -3.29 -6.35 7.04
N ALA A 70 -4.07 -7.19 6.35
CA ALA A 70 -4.75 -6.81 5.11
C ALA A 70 -5.89 -5.81 5.34
N ALA A 71 -6.43 -5.74 6.55
CA ALA A 71 -7.46 -4.78 6.96
C ALA A 71 -6.89 -3.36 7.20
N ASP A 72 -5.59 -3.14 7.06
CA ASP A 72 -4.96 -1.81 7.11
C ASP A 72 -5.28 -1.03 5.81
N ARG A 73 -6.56 -0.66 5.69
CA ARG A 73 -7.11 0.16 4.62
C ARG A 73 -7.63 1.48 5.21
N PRO A 74 -7.59 2.57 4.45
CA PRO A 74 -8.04 3.88 4.92
C PRO A 74 -9.47 3.90 5.45
N ASP A 75 -10.39 3.18 4.79
CA ASP A 75 -11.79 3.07 5.17
C ASP A 75 -12.00 2.41 6.54
N LEU A 76 -11.18 1.42 6.89
CA LEU A 76 -11.27 0.70 8.17
C LEU A 76 -10.54 1.45 9.29
N VAL A 77 -9.36 2.02 9.01
CA VAL A 77 -8.57 2.74 10.01
C VAL A 77 -9.26 4.03 10.43
N LEU A 78 -9.70 4.84 9.46
CA LEU A 78 -10.39 6.11 9.73
C LEU A 78 -11.78 5.88 10.35
N GLY A 79 -12.48 4.80 9.98
CA GLY A 79 -13.77 4.43 10.57
C GLY A 79 -13.68 4.00 12.04
N GLN A 80 -12.58 3.38 12.48
CA GLN A 80 -12.38 3.00 13.88
C GLN A 80 -12.08 4.21 14.78
N GLU A 81 -11.36 5.21 14.27
CA GLU A 81 -11.12 6.45 15.01
C GLU A 81 -12.43 7.23 15.23
N GLN A 82 -13.35 7.21 14.27
CA GLN A 82 -14.66 7.84 14.41
C GLN A 82 -15.52 7.17 15.49
N GLN A 83 -15.51 5.85 15.61
CA GLN A 83 -16.26 5.15 16.66
C GLN A 83 -15.72 5.46 18.06
N ASN A 84 -14.40 5.59 18.20
CA ASN A 84 -13.78 5.96 19.48
C ASN A 84 -14.02 7.43 19.86
N GLN A 85 -14.12 8.34 18.87
CA GLN A 85 -14.43 9.75 19.11
C GLN A 85 -15.91 9.96 19.40
N SER A 86 -16.81 9.27 18.70
CA SER A 86 -18.26 9.32 18.95
C SER A 86 -18.62 8.86 20.37
N SER A 87 -17.93 7.84 20.88
CA SER A 87 -18.13 7.35 22.25
C SER A 87 -17.60 8.33 23.32
N ARG A 88 -16.59 9.14 23.00
CA ARG A 88 -16.08 10.20 23.90
C ARG A 88 -16.93 11.48 23.84
N MET A 89 -17.40 11.87 22.66
CA MET A 89 -18.27 13.07 22.53
C MET A 89 -19.66 12.92 23.14
N GLN A 90 -20.21 11.69 23.19
CA GLN A 90 -21.51 11.46 23.84
C GLN A 90 -21.47 11.64 25.36
N SER A 91 -20.32 11.57 25.99
CA SER A 91 -20.14 11.85 27.42
C SER A 91 -19.93 13.32 27.77
N GLU A 92 -19.52 14.16 26.82
CA GLU A 92 -19.26 15.59 27.03
C GLU A 92 -20.39 16.52 26.53
N ALA A 93 -21.26 16.05 25.63
CA ALA A 93 -22.31 16.85 25.00
C ALA A 93 -23.52 17.16 25.89
N GLN A 94 -23.54 16.77 27.16
CA GLN A 94 -24.65 17.05 28.08
C GLN A 94 -24.49 18.35 28.88
N GLN A 95 -23.51 19.18 28.62
CA GLN A 95 -23.26 20.36 29.49
C GLN A 95 -22.98 21.68 28.78
N ILE A 96 -23.38 21.98 27.61
CA ILE A 96 -23.40 23.41 27.15
C ILE A 96 -24.51 23.65 26.13
N GLN A 97 -25.70 24.02 26.64
CA GLN A 97 -26.66 24.84 25.90
C GLN A 97 -26.66 26.23 26.48
N SER A 98 -25.99 27.17 25.85
CA SER A 98 -26.22 28.60 26.04
C SER A 98 -25.81 29.35 24.77
N GLY A 99 -26.81 30.03 24.19
CA GLY A 99 -26.76 30.63 22.88
C GLY A 99 -25.82 31.83 22.73
N ILE A 100 -25.33 31.99 21.52
CA ILE A 100 -24.77 33.26 21.02
C ILE A 100 -25.49 33.61 19.70
N ARG A 101 -26.23 34.73 19.71
CA ARG A 101 -26.80 35.36 18.52
C ARG A 101 -25.74 36.26 17.89
N PHE A 102 -25.53 36.12 16.57
CA PHE A 102 -24.73 37.06 15.78
C PHE A 102 -25.65 38.11 15.14
N PRO A 103 -25.23 39.38 15.07
CA PRO A 103 -26.01 40.44 14.41
C PRO A 103 -25.75 40.43 12.89
N GLU A 104 -26.82 40.65 12.14
CA GLU A 104 -26.81 40.87 10.69
C GLU A 104 -26.03 42.13 10.33
N SER A 105 -25.09 42.05 9.41
CA SER A 105 -24.45 43.20 8.78
C SER A 105 -24.90 43.36 7.33
N ARG A 106 -25.25 44.60 7.02
CA ARG A 106 -25.84 45.09 5.78
C ARG A 106 -24.91 44.97 4.57
N SER A 107 -25.53 44.65 3.45
CA SER A 107 -25.01 44.63 2.09
C SER A 107 -24.45 45.98 1.61
N ILE A 108 -23.34 45.92 0.90
CA ILE A 108 -22.85 46.99 0.03
C ILE A 108 -22.93 46.50 -1.40
N ASP A 109 -23.73 47.22 -2.21
CA ASP A 109 -23.95 47.03 -3.63
C ASP A 109 -22.66 47.32 -4.45
N SER A 110 -22.05 46.28 -4.96
CA SER A 110 -21.04 46.38 -6.04
C SER A 110 -20.98 45.14 -6.92
N LEU A 111 -22.03 44.35 -6.95
CA LEU A 111 -22.08 43.07 -7.69
C LEU A 111 -22.83 43.10 -9.02
N ASP A 112 -23.28 44.27 -9.48
CA ASP A 112 -24.10 44.39 -10.70
C ASP A 112 -23.28 44.37 -12.01
N LEU A 113 -21.94 44.48 -11.94
CA LEU A 113 -21.10 44.45 -13.12
C LEU A 113 -20.51 43.05 -13.44
N LEU A 114 -20.51 42.14 -12.48
CA LEU A 114 -20.00 40.77 -12.66
C LEU A 114 -21.07 39.76 -13.11
N SER A 115 -22.34 40.08 -12.96
CA SER A 115 -23.46 39.22 -13.32
C SER A 115 -23.71 39.10 -14.84
N GLN A 116 -23.13 39.98 -15.65
CA GLN A 116 -23.31 39.96 -17.11
C GLN A 116 -22.26 39.06 -17.86
N LEU A 117 -21.23 38.56 -17.19
CA LEU A 117 -20.19 37.75 -17.83
C LEU A 117 -20.24 36.25 -17.48
N THR A 118 -21.10 35.85 -16.59
CA THR A 118 -21.32 34.43 -16.26
C THR A 118 -22.78 34.07 -16.45
N ARG A 119 -23.13 33.62 -17.68
CA ARG A 119 -24.36 32.83 -17.83
C ARG A 119 -24.18 31.55 -17.02
N PRO A 120 -25.04 31.23 -16.05
CA PRO A 120 -25.02 29.95 -15.41
C PRO A 120 -25.34 28.88 -16.50
N VAL A 121 -24.45 27.94 -16.69
CA VAL A 121 -24.83 26.66 -17.25
C VAL A 121 -25.82 26.12 -16.22
N GLU A 122 -27.07 25.90 -16.62
CA GLU A 122 -28.05 25.17 -15.82
C GLU A 122 -27.49 23.80 -15.51
N ILE A 123 -26.89 23.67 -14.35
CA ILE A 123 -26.54 22.38 -13.76
C ILE A 123 -27.88 21.84 -13.27
N ASP A 124 -28.32 20.79 -13.90
CA ASP A 124 -29.51 20.01 -13.56
C ASP A 124 -29.53 19.74 -12.04
N GLN A 125 -30.47 20.41 -11.34
CA GLN A 125 -30.63 20.34 -9.87
C GLN A 125 -31.14 18.96 -9.37
N SER A 126 -31.12 17.93 -10.23
CA SER A 126 -31.52 16.57 -9.85
C SER A 126 -30.44 15.76 -9.13
N LEU A 127 -29.28 16.37 -8.77
CA LEU A 127 -28.18 15.70 -8.07
C LEU A 127 -28.03 16.09 -6.60
N GLU A 128 -28.97 16.86 -6.01
CA GLU A 128 -28.83 17.37 -4.63
C GLU A 128 -29.25 16.37 -3.52
N ASP A 129 -29.69 15.17 -3.84
CA ASP A 129 -30.17 14.20 -2.82
C ASP A 129 -29.35 12.89 -2.70
N ALA A 130 -28.21 12.79 -3.34
CA ALA A 130 -27.22 11.82 -2.93
C ALA A 130 -26.31 12.50 -1.90
N SER A 131 -26.46 12.19 -0.63
CA SER A 131 -25.43 12.42 0.38
C SER A 131 -24.14 11.77 -0.16
N GLN A 132 -23.32 12.54 -0.88
CA GLN A 132 -22.02 12.06 -1.37
C GLN A 132 -21.20 11.81 -0.12
N GLU A 133 -21.14 10.55 0.29
CA GLU A 133 -20.20 10.12 1.32
C GLU A 133 -18.81 10.53 0.86
N ILE A 134 -18.18 11.43 1.59
CA ILE A 134 -16.80 11.83 1.32
C ILE A 134 -15.95 10.56 1.45
N PRO A 135 -15.22 10.18 0.40
CA PRO A 135 -14.39 8.97 0.45
C PRO A 135 -13.39 9.01 1.61
N PRO A 136 -12.91 7.87 2.10
CA PRO A 136 -12.02 7.78 3.27
C PRO A 136 -10.79 8.68 3.17
N LEU A 137 -10.10 8.70 2.01
CA LEU A 137 -8.97 9.60 1.76
C LEU A 137 -9.39 10.98 1.23
N GLY A 138 -10.67 11.27 1.16
CA GLY A 138 -11.20 12.55 0.73
C GLY A 138 -10.94 12.86 -0.75
N TYR A 139 -10.89 14.17 -1.05
CA TYR A 139 -10.61 14.69 -2.38
C TYR A 139 -9.31 15.48 -2.40
N ALA A 140 -8.51 15.28 -3.46
CA ALA A 140 -7.25 15.97 -3.64
C ALA A 140 -7.45 17.49 -3.75
N ILE A 141 -6.64 18.24 -3.02
CA ILE A 141 -6.60 19.70 -3.03
C ILE A 141 -5.41 20.20 -3.85
N ALA A 142 -4.24 19.63 -3.60
CA ALA A 142 -2.99 20.08 -4.20
C ALA A 142 -1.93 18.97 -4.19
N GLN A 143 -0.93 19.17 -5.04
CA GLN A 143 0.31 18.40 -5.03
C GLN A 143 1.45 19.27 -4.49
N LEU A 144 2.23 18.76 -3.56
CA LEU A 144 3.38 19.44 -2.98
C LEU A 144 4.67 18.89 -3.57
N HIS A 145 5.43 19.74 -4.26
CA HIS A 145 6.74 19.43 -4.86
C HIS A 145 6.79 18.18 -5.76
N GLY A 146 5.65 17.74 -6.32
CA GLY A 146 5.61 16.52 -7.13
C GLY A 146 5.83 15.23 -6.32
N VAL A 147 5.77 15.29 -4.99
CA VAL A 147 6.04 14.18 -4.06
C VAL A 147 4.80 13.81 -3.27
N TYR A 148 4.12 14.79 -2.67
CA TYR A 148 2.99 14.54 -1.80
C TYR A 148 1.69 15.04 -2.42
N ILE A 149 0.60 14.29 -2.21
CA ILE A 149 -0.76 14.75 -2.46
C ILE A 149 -1.37 15.18 -1.14
N LEU A 150 -1.96 16.37 -1.11
CA LEU A 150 -2.77 16.86 -0.03
C LEU A 150 -4.24 16.65 -0.37
N SER A 151 -5.00 16.02 0.49
CA SER A 151 -6.44 15.81 0.31
C SER A 151 -7.23 16.24 1.52
N GLN A 152 -8.46 16.68 1.30
CA GLN A 152 -9.42 17.04 2.33
C GLN A 152 -10.33 15.84 2.58
N SER A 153 -10.24 15.28 3.77
CA SER A 153 -11.16 14.27 4.26
C SER A 153 -12.27 14.91 5.12
N ARG A 154 -13.17 14.07 5.60
CA ARG A 154 -14.25 14.53 6.51
C ARG A 154 -13.71 15.13 7.80
N ASP A 155 -12.63 14.57 8.35
CA ASP A 155 -12.14 14.87 9.70
C ASP A 155 -10.88 15.75 9.71
N GLY A 156 -10.37 16.14 8.53
CA GLY A 156 -9.20 16.97 8.43
C GLY A 156 -8.46 16.84 7.10
N MET A 157 -7.14 16.80 7.16
CA MET A 157 -6.27 16.71 5.99
C MET A 157 -5.53 15.37 5.97
N ILE A 158 -5.39 14.80 4.79
CA ILE A 158 -4.55 13.63 4.56
C ILE A 158 -3.39 14.02 3.66
N VAL A 159 -2.21 13.56 4.03
CA VAL A 159 -0.99 13.71 3.24
C VAL A 159 -0.59 12.34 2.73
N VAL A 160 -0.49 12.18 1.42
CA VAL A 160 -0.13 10.92 0.76
C VAL A 160 1.23 11.07 0.10
N ASP A 161 2.15 10.14 0.38
CA ASP A 161 3.36 9.96 -0.40
C ASP A 161 3.00 9.25 -1.71
N MET A 162 3.01 10.01 -2.80
CA MET A 162 2.60 9.54 -4.12
C MET A 162 3.46 8.38 -4.63
N HIS A 163 4.75 8.41 -4.36
CA HIS A 163 5.68 7.38 -4.80
C HIS A 163 5.46 6.08 -4.02
N ALA A 164 5.44 6.17 -2.69
CA ALA A 164 5.20 5.02 -1.81
C ALA A 164 3.83 4.37 -2.06
N ALA A 165 2.80 5.18 -2.30
CA ALA A 165 1.46 4.71 -2.62
C ALA A 165 1.43 3.96 -3.97
N HIS A 166 2.01 4.54 -5.01
CA HIS A 166 2.03 3.92 -6.34
C HIS A 166 2.85 2.63 -6.38
N GLU A 167 3.97 2.60 -5.67
CA GLU A 167 4.78 1.40 -5.48
C GLU A 167 3.95 0.27 -4.86
N ARG A 168 3.20 0.56 -3.78
CA ARG A 168 2.34 -0.43 -3.13
C ARG A 168 1.21 -0.92 -4.03
N ILE A 169 0.53 -0.02 -4.72
CA ILE A 169 -0.53 -0.38 -5.67
C ILE A 169 0.02 -1.32 -6.75
N THR A 170 1.18 -0.98 -7.31
CA THR A 170 1.82 -1.78 -8.36
C THR A 170 2.23 -3.15 -7.83
N TYR A 171 2.81 -3.23 -6.63
CA TYR A 171 3.18 -4.48 -5.99
C TYR A 171 1.98 -5.41 -5.80
N GLU A 172 0.90 -4.91 -5.20
CA GLU A 172 -0.31 -5.73 -4.98
C GLU A 172 -0.98 -6.14 -6.30
N ALA A 173 -0.90 -5.32 -7.33
CA ALA A 173 -1.39 -5.66 -8.66
C ALA A 173 -0.54 -6.77 -9.31
N LEU A 174 0.79 -6.66 -9.24
CA LEU A 174 1.71 -7.70 -9.72
C LEU A 174 1.51 -9.01 -8.96
N LYS A 175 1.41 -8.95 -7.63
CA LYS A 175 1.23 -10.12 -6.76
C LYS A 175 -0.07 -10.87 -7.11
N ARG A 176 -1.20 -10.15 -7.20
CA ARG A 176 -2.48 -10.75 -7.61
C ARG A 176 -2.44 -11.36 -8.99
N ALA A 177 -1.87 -10.65 -9.96
CA ALA A 177 -1.76 -11.16 -11.32
C ALA A 177 -0.91 -12.44 -11.39
N LEU A 178 0.18 -12.50 -10.63
CA LEU A 178 1.04 -13.67 -10.57
C LEU A 178 0.34 -14.87 -9.90
N ASP A 179 -0.46 -14.63 -8.84
CA ASP A 179 -1.21 -15.69 -8.15
C ASP A 179 -2.36 -16.26 -9.00
N ASP A 180 -2.99 -15.42 -9.83
CA ASP A 180 -4.14 -15.83 -10.65
C ASP A 180 -3.73 -16.63 -11.88
N ARG A 181 -2.94 -16.06 -12.78
CA ARG A 181 -2.65 -16.61 -14.12
C ARG A 181 -1.21 -16.41 -14.59
N GLY A 182 -0.33 -15.87 -13.77
CA GLY A 182 0.97 -15.33 -14.17
C GLY A 182 0.87 -13.90 -14.73
N LEU A 183 2.01 -13.25 -14.86
CA LEU A 183 2.05 -11.88 -15.37
C LEU A 183 1.86 -11.88 -16.88
N VAL A 184 0.89 -11.07 -17.35
CA VAL A 184 0.67 -10.88 -18.79
C VAL A 184 1.89 -10.19 -19.38
N SER A 185 2.50 -10.85 -20.35
CA SER A 185 3.68 -10.37 -21.07
C SER A 185 3.25 -9.54 -22.28
N GLN A 186 3.92 -8.41 -22.51
CA GLN A 186 3.73 -7.56 -23.68
C GLN A 186 5.02 -7.54 -24.51
N PRO A 187 4.95 -7.88 -25.82
CA PRO A 187 6.12 -7.76 -26.69
C PRO A 187 6.53 -6.30 -26.87
N LEU A 188 7.81 -6.07 -26.90
CA LEU A 188 8.39 -4.76 -27.26
C LEU A 188 8.31 -4.58 -28.77
N LEU A 189 7.90 -3.39 -29.20
CA LEU A 189 7.88 -3.04 -30.63
C LEU A 189 9.29 -3.13 -31.23
N ILE A 190 10.29 -2.72 -30.49
CA ILE A 190 11.70 -2.85 -30.83
C ILE A 190 12.36 -3.54 -29.64
N PRO A 191 12.91 -4.76 -29.83
CA PRO A 191 13.64 -5.43 -28.75
C PRO A 191 14.84 -4.58 -28.29
N ALA A 192 15.01 -4.49 -26.97
CA ALA A 192 16.15 -3.79 -26.39
C ALA A 192 17.33 -4.77 -26.24
N THR A 193 18.54 -4.30 -26.49
CA THR A 193 19.77 -5.09 -26.30
C THR A 193 20.64 -4.42 -25.26
N MET A 194 21.06 -5.19 -24.25
CA MET A 194 21.93 -4.68 -23.19
C MET A 194 23.18 -5.53 -23.03
N HIS A 195 24.25 -4.90 -22.56
CA HIS A 195 25.49 -5.56 -22.21
C HIS A 195 25.53 -5.89 -20.72
N LEU A 196 25.92 -7.11 -20.42
CA LEU A 196 26.04 -7.68 -19.06
C LEU A 196 27.41 -8.31 -18.92
N SER A 197 27.82 -8.67 -17.72
CA SER A 197 28.91 -9.60 -17.50
C SER A 197 28.55 -11.01 -17.99
N GLU A 198 29.55 -11.84 -18.28
CA GLU A 198 29.32 -13.23 -18.68
C GLU A 198 28.57 -14.02 -17.63
N GLN A 199 28.80 -13.71 -16.32
CA GLN A 199 28.10 -14.34 -15.20
C GLN A 199 26.61 -13.97 -15.18
N GLU A 200 26.27 -12.69 -15.35
CA GLU A 200 24.86 -12.23 -15.42
C GLU A 200 24.16 -12.79 -16.66
N ALA A 201 24.85 -12.85 -17.81
CA ALA A 201 24.31 -13.43 -19.03
C ALA A 201 24.03 -14.95 -18.88
N SER A 202 24.87 -15.68 -18.13
CA SER A 202 24.62 -17.08 -17.79
C SER A 202 23.46 -17.24 -16.85
N LEU A 203 23.29 -16.35 -15.87
CA LEU A 203 22.16 -16.34 -14.95
C LEU A 203 20.82 -16.14 -15.69
N VAL A 204 20.80 -15.38 -16.79
CA VAL A 204 19.60 -15.24 -17.65
C VAL A 204 19.19 -16.60 -18.25
N GLU A 205 20.15 -17.41 -18.69
CA GLU A 205 19.85 -18.74 -19.24
C GLU A 205 19.32 -19.69 -18.14
N GLU A 206 19.95 -19.68 -16.96
CA GLU A 206 19.55 -20.51 -15.83
C GLU A 206 18.16 -20.13 -15.27
N ALA A 207 17.82 -18.85 -15.28
CA ALA A 207 16.58 -18.30 -14.74
C ALA A 207 15.47 -18.08 -15.79
N THR A 208 15.59 -18.62 -17.02
CA THR A 208 14.66 -18.39 -18.12
C THR A 208 13.19 -18.68 -17.75
N GLU A 209 12.92 -19.76 -17.04
CA GLU A 209 11.57 -20.11 -16.60
C GLU A 209 11.02 -19.10 -15.59
N LEU A 210 11.86 -18.63 -14.69
CA LEU A 210 11.51 -17.62 -13.69
C LEU A 210 11.19 -16.27 -14.36
N PHE A 211 12.03 -15.83 -15.30
CA PHE A 211 11.74 -14.63 -16.10
C PHE A 211 10.40 -14.74 -16.83
N GLY A 212 10.11 -15.91 -17.41
CA GLY A 212 8.82 -16.16 -18.07
C GLY A 212 7.62 -16.05 -17.13
N GLN A 213 7.72 -16.55 -15.89
CA GLN A 213 6.68 -16.41 -14.88
C GLN A 213 6.42 -14.95 -14.51
N PHE A 214 7.45 -14.13 -14.48
CA PHE A 214 7.35 -12.69 -14.25
C PHE A 214 6.99 -11.86 -15.51
N GLY A 215 6.69 -12.53 -16.62
CA GLY A 215 6.31 -11.87 -17.87
C GLY A 215 7.47 -11.15 -18.57
N LEU A 216 8.69 -11.47 -18.20
CA LEU A 216 9.92 -10.97 -18.82
C LEU A 216 10.41 -11.97 -19.86
N GLY A 217 10.57 -11.52 -21.11
CA GLY A 217 11.20 -12.29 -22.18
C GLY A 217 12.61 -11.79 -22.41
N VAL A 218 13.59 -12.41 -21.79
CA VAL A 218 15.01 -12.07 -21.90
C VAL A 218 15.78 -13.26 -22.46
N GLN A 219 16.56 -13.05 -23.50
CA GLN A 219 17.37 -14.06 -24.15
C GLN A 219 18.83 -13.66 -24.25
N ARG A 220 19.74 -14.58 -23.96
CA ARG A 220 21.15 -14.42 -24.26
C ARG A 220 21.40 -14.57 -25.77
N VAL A 221 21.99 -13.55 -26.37
CA VAL A 221 22.30 -13.52 -27.80
C VAL A 221 23.82 -13.48 -28.10
N GLY A 222 24.64 -13.36 -27.05
CA GLY A 222 26.07 -13.34 -27.12
C GLY A 222 26.72 -13.64 -25.77
N PRO A 223 28.07 -13.74 -25.67
CA PRO A 223 28.72 -14.01 -24.39
C PRO A 223 28.36 -13.04 -23.27
N GLU A 224 28.30 -11.77 -23.59
CA GLU A 224 28.02 -10.66 -22.67
C GLU A 224 26.82 -9.82 -23.14
N THR A 225 25.94 -10.39 -23.95
CA THR A 225 24.84 -9.63 -24.56
C THR A 225 23.54 -10.39 -24.40
N VAL A 226 22.53 -9.69 -23.89
CA VAL A 226 21.15 -10.18 -23.80
C VAL A 226 20.20 -9.28 -24.57
N ARG A 227 19.08 -9.85 -24.99
CA ARG A 227 18.01 -9.18 -25.70
C ARG A 227 16.71 -9.31 -24.92
N ILE A 228 16.06 -8.18 -24.69
CA ILE A 228 14.75 -8.09 -24.03
C ILE A 228 13.70 -8.00 -25.12
N GLU A 229 12.80 -8.97 -25.19
CA GLU A 229 11.75 -9.07 -26.21
C GLU A 229 10.36 -8.76 -25.63
N HIS A 230 10.15 -9.10 -24.35
CA HIS A 230 8.87 -8.98 -23.67
C HIS A 230 9.06 -8.39 -22.27
N VAL A 231 8.08 -7.62 -21.84
CA VAL A 231 8.00 -7.04 -20.49
C VAL A 231 6.59 -7.20 -19.93
N PRO A 232 6.40 -7.23 -18.60
CA PRO A 232 5.08 -7.25 -18.01
C PRO A 232 4.25 -6.05 -18.48
N ALA A 233 3.01 -6.27 -18.90
CA ALA A 233 2.12 -5.22 -19.41
C ALA A 233 1.92 -4.09 -18.39
N ILE A 234 1.92 -4.40 -17.10
CA ILE A 234 1.84 -3.42 -16.00
C ILE A 234 3.06 -2.49 -15.98
N LEU A 235 4.24 -2.99 -16.40
CA LEU A 235 5.52 -2.27 -16.37
C LEU A 235 5.95 -1.70 -17.73
N ARG A 236 5.05 -1.63 -18.69
CA ARG A 236 5.35 -1.19 -20.08
C ARG A 236 6.01 0.20 -20.20
N GLN A 237 5.85 1.05 -19.19
CA GLN A 237 6.43 2.41 -19.16
C GLN A 237 7.74 2.49 -18.37
N ALA A 238 8.18 1.40 -17.74
CA ALA A 238 9.44 1.33 -17.03
C ALA A 238 10.65 1.36 -17.99
N SER A 239 11.84 1.68 -17.45
CA SER A 239 13.10 1.44 -18.15
C SER A 239 13.35 -0.08 -18.16
N HIS A 240 13.26 -0.70 -19.33
CA HIS A 240 13.34 -2.15 -19.46
C HIS A 240 14.75 -2.68 -19.12
N GLU A 241 15.78 -1.91 -19.46
CA GLU A 241 17.17 -2.30 -19.16
C GLU A 241 17.47 -2.21 -17.68
N ASP A 242 17.02 -1.13 -17.00
CA ASP A 242 17.20 -0.97 -15.55
C ASP A 242 16.41 -2.05 -14.80
N LEU A 243 15.17 -2.31 -15.22
CA LEU A 243 14.33 -3.37 -14.64
C LEU A 243 15.02 -4.74 -14.69
N VAL A 244 15.54 -5.14 -15.86
CA VAL A 244 16.21 -6.43 -16.02
C VAL A 244 17.51 -6.49 -15.23
N ARG A 245 18.26 -5.37 -15.17
CA ARG A 245 19.50 -5.30 -14.40
C ARG A 245 19.26 -5.49 -12.91
N ASP A 246 18.27 -4.81 -12.36
CA ASP A 246 17.96 -4.88 -10.93
C ASP A 246 17.40 -6.26 -10.57
N VAL A 247 16.53 -6.85 -11.42
CA VAL A 247 16.05 -8.23 -11.23
C VAL A 247 17.20 -9.23 -11.25
N LEU A 248 18.19 -9.07 -12.14
CA LEU A 248 19.38 -9.93 -12.18
C LEU A 248 20.26 -9.77 -10.94
N SER A 249 20.43 -8.54 -10.46
CA SER A 249 21.16 -8.26 -9.22
C SER A 249 20.53 -8.99 -8.03
N ASP A 250 19.21 -8.91 -7.91
CA ASP A 250 18.45 -9.58 -6.86
C ASP A 250 18.56 -11.11 -6.95
N LEU A 251 18.47 -11.65 -8.17
CA LEU A 251 18.64 -13.11 -8.39
C LEU A 251 20.04 -13.59 -8.03
N ALA A 252 21.06 -12.79 -8.30
CA ALA A 252 22.44 -13.10 -7.93
C ALA A 252 22.64 -13.14 -6.41
N GLU A 253 21.95 -12.27 -5.65
CA GLU A 253 22.00 -12.23 -4.18
C GLU A 253 21.26 -13.41 -3.54
N VAL A 254 20.10 -13.77 -4.07
CA VAL A 254 19.23 -14.81 -3.48
C VAL A 254 19.70 -16.22 -3.85
N GLY A 255 20.35 -16.39 -4.99
CA GLY A 255 20.75 -17.71 -5.54
C GLY A 255 19.57 -18.47 -6.16
N THR A 256 19.88 -19.44 -7.03
CA THR A 256 18.89 -20.18 -7.83
C THR A 256 18.23 -21.37 -7.12
N SER A 257 18.63 -21.71 -5.87
CA SER A 257 18.13 -22.90 -5.16
C SER A 257 17.08 -22.57 -4.11
N ASP A 258 16.17 -23.53 -3.87
CA ASP A 258 15.12 -23.70 -2.82
C ASP A 258 14.45 -22.45 -2.16
N ARG A 259 14.98 -21.25 -2.39
CA ARG A 259 14.45 -19.96 -1.91
C ARG A 259 13.62 -19.22 -2.95
N ILE A 260 13.21 -19.88 -4.04
CA ILE A 260 12.43 -19.24 -5.14
C ILE A 260 11.18 -18.53 -4.62
N VAL A 261 10.50 -19.10 -3.62
CA VAL A 261 9.32 -18.46 -3.03
C VAL A 261 9.71 -17.20 -2.23
N GLU A 262 10.89 -17.20 -1.60
CA GLU A 262 11.41 -16.02 -0.89
C GLU A 262 11.90 -14.95 -1.85
N ALA A 263 12.50 -15.35 -2.95
CA ALA A 263 12.93 -14.46 -4.03
C ALA A 263 11.74 -13.79 -4.72
N ARG A 264 10.63 -14.48 -4.87
CA ARG A 264 9.45 -14.01 -5.58
C ARG A 264 8.95 -12.66 -5.06
N ASP A 265 8.70 -12.54 -3.76
CA ASP A 265 8.16 -11.31 -3.18
C ASP A 265 9.18 -10.16 -3.26
N TYR A 266 10.46 -10.48 -3.14
CA TYR A 266 11.56 -9.53 -3.30
C TYR A 266 11.64 -9.00 -4.73
N LEU A 267 11.60 -9.89 -5.73
CA LEU A 267 11.58 -9.52 -7.14
C LEU A 267 10.34 -8.68 -7.51
N LEU A 268 9.17 -9.03 -6.96
CA LEU A 268 7.96 -8.23 -7.16
C LEU A 268 8.09 -6.82 -6.57
N ALA A 269 8.77 -6.66 -5.43
CA ALA A 269 9.03 -5.36 -4.84
C ALA A 269 9.95 -4.51 -5.72
N THR A 270 11.04 -5.09 -6.22
CA THR A 270 11.94 -4.43 -7.19
C THR A 270 11.21 -4.04 -8.47
N MET A 271 10.41 -4.94 -9.02
CA MET A 271 9.60 -4.66 -10.21
C MET A 271 8.58 -3.54 -9.95
N ALA A 272 7.97 -3.49 -8.77
CA ALA A 272 7.01 -2.44 -8.40
C ALA A 272 7.67 -1.06 -8.31
N CYS A 273 8.90 -0.97 -7.82
CA CYS A 273 9.67 0.27 -7.82
C CYS A 273 9.86 0.85 -9.23
N HIS A 274 10.14 -0.01 -10.22
CA HIS A 274 10.25 0.41 -11.63
C HIS A 274 8.92 0.84 -12.24
N GLY A 275 7.80 0.32 -11.77
CA GLY A 275 6.45 0.71 -12.20
C GLY A 275 5.95 2.00 -11.57
N SER A 276 6.61 2.50 -10.52
CA SER A 276 6.14 3.65 -9.77
C SER A 276 6.25 4.95 -10.58
N VAL A 277 5.33 5.90 -10.32
CA VAL A 277 5.38 7.23 -10.93
C VAL A 277 6.70 7.89 -10.55
N ARG A 278 7.47 8.34 -11.56
CA ARG A 278 8.72 9.05 -11.31
C ARG A 278 8.46 10.23 -10.39
N ALA A 279 9.30 10.38 -9.36
CA ALA A 279 9.27 11.55 -8.50
C ALA A 279 9.30 12.84 -9.34
N ASN A 280 8.58 13.87 -8.92
CA ASN A 280 8.43 15.18 -9.58
C ASN A 280 7.47 15.23 -10.79
N ARG A 281 6.71 14.17 -11.11
CA ARG A 281 5.64 14.30 -12.10
C ARG A 281 4.50 15.15 -11.51
N GLN A 282 4.10 16.18 -12.24
CA GLN A 282 2.91 16.96 -11.93
C GLN A 282 1.66 16.16 -12.33
N LEU A 283 0.80 15.88 -11.37
CA LEU A 283 -0.48 15.21 -11.58
C LEU A 283 -1.60 16.23 -11.67
N THR A 284 -2.57 15.96 -12.53
CA THR A 284 -3.85 16.68 -12.52
C THR A 284 -4.69 16.29 -11.31
N LEU A 285 -5.68 17.10 -10.94
CA LEU A 285 -6.64 16.77 -9.87
C LEU A 285 -7.36 15.44 -10.12
N LEU A 286 -7.66 15.12 -11.37
CA LEU A 286 -8.28 13.84 -11.74
C LEU A 286 -7.34 12.67 -11.49
N GLU A 287 -6.06 12.77 -11.88
CA GLU A 287 -5.06 11.73 -11.63
C GLU A 287 -4.79 11.55 -10.13
N MET A 288 -4.72 12.65 -9.36
CA MET A 288 -4.57 12.59 -7.90
C MET A 288 -5.76 11.88 -7.25
N ASN A 289 -6.99 12.22 -7.63
CA ASN A 289 -8.19 11.56 -7.12
C ASN A 289 -8.26 10.09 -7.53
N ALA A 290 -7.85 9.74 -8.75
CA ALA A 290 -7.76 8.35 -9.19
C ALA A 290 -6.78 7.56 -8.30
N LEU A 291 -5.60 8.12 -8.02
CA LEU A 291 -4.62 7.49 -7.13
C LEU A 291 -5.17 7.30 -5.70
N LEU A 292 -5.88 8.28 -5.15
CA LEU A 292 -6.54 8.14 -3.84
C LEU A 292 -7.54 6.98 -3.83
N ARG A 293 -8.36 6.84 -4.87
CA ARG A 293 -9.31 5.70 -5.01
C ARG A 293 -8.60 4.37 -5.17
N ASP A 294 -7.47 4.33 -5.85
CA ASP A 294 -6.67 3.12 -5.99
C ASP A 294 -6.04 2.70 -4.67
N ILE A 295 -5.55 3.65 -3.85
CA ILE A 295 -5.07 3.39 -2.48
C ILE A 295 -6.18 2.75 -1.63
N GLU A 296 -7.39 3.29 -1.66
CA GLU A 296 -8.53 2.79 -0.88
C GLU A 296 -8.92 1.35 -1.25
N ARG A 297 -8.76 0.97 -2.51
CA ARG A 297 -9.05 -0.38 -3.01
C ARG A 297 -7.92 -1.37 -2.78
N THR A 298 -6.71 -0.87 -2.53
CA THR A 298 -5.52 -1.70 -2.42
C THR A 298 -5.36 -2.24 -1.00
N GLU A 299 -5.11 -3.52 -0.89
CA GLU A 299 -4.81 -4.15 0.39
C GLU A 299 -3.49 -3.62 0.95
N ARG A 300 -3.41 -3.50 2.29
CA ARG A 300 -2.20 -3.04 2.99
C ARG A 300 -1.68 -1.70 2.48
N SER A 301 -2.56 -0.85 1.97
CA SER A 301 -2.18 0.42 1.36
C SER A 301 -1.66 1.47 2.36
N GLY A 302 -1.76 1.22 3.66
CA GLY A 302 -1.20 2.11 4.70
C GLY A 302 0.33 2.14 4.73
N GLN A 303 1.00 1.16 4.10
CA GLN A 303 2.46 1.04 4.10
C GLN A 303 2.98 0.63 2.71
N CYS A 304 4.14 1.15 2.30
CA CYS A 304 4.83 0.70 1.10
C CYS A 304 5.55 -0.64 1.33
N ASN A 305 6.14 -1.21 0.27
CA ASN A 305 6.89 -2.47 0.35
C ASN A 305 8.10 -2.42 1.31
N HIS A 306 8.58 -1.22 1.60
CA HIS A 306 9.68 -0.94 2.52
C HIS A 306 9.21 -0.59 3.94
N GLY A 307 7.90 -0.73 4.25
CA GLY A 307 7.31 -0.46 5.56
C GLY A 307 7.25 1.04 5.93
N ARG A 308 7.35 1.95 4.96
CA ARG A 308 7.11 3.38 5.17
C ARG A 308 5.62 3.66 5.05
N PRO A 309 5.05 4.55 5.87
CA PRO A 309 3.68 4.99 5.67
C PRO A 309 3.49 5.56 4.27
N THR A 310 2.41 5.17 3.60
CA THR A 310 2.03 5.70 2.29
C THR A 310 1.18 6.95 2.42
N TRP A 311 0.47 7.09 3.53
CA TRP A 311 -0.34 8.25 3.87
C TRP A 311 -0.39 8.46 5.38
N THR A 312 -0.73 9.68 5.79
CA THR A 312 -0.97 10.05 7.18
C THR A 312 -2.11 11.05 7.26
N ALA A 313 -2.93 10.94 8.30
CA ALA A 313 -4.03 11.84 8.57
C ALA A 313 -3.62 12.90 9.62
N LEU A 314 -4.06 14.13 9.43
CA LEU A 314 -3.98 15.23 10.37
C LEU A 314 -5.40 15.68 10.66
N SER A 315 -5.90 15.38 11.85
CA SER A 315 -7.23 15.82 12.27
C SER A 315 -7.31 17.35 12.41
N MET A 316 -8.51 17.92 12.37
CA MET A 316 -8.71 19.35 12.67
C MET A 316 -8.14 19.71 14.05
N HIS A 317 -8.25 18.81 15.03
CA HIS A 317 -7.68 19.00 16.35
C HIS A 317 -6.14 19.10 16.31
N ASP A 318 -5.45 18.26 15.51
CA ASP A 318 -4.00 18.31 15.35
C ASP A 318 -3.58 19.64 14.69
N LEU A 319 -4.32 20.07 13.68
CA LEU A 319 -4.12 21.35 13.02
C LEU A 319 -4.32 22.51 14.00
N ASP A 320 -5.39 22.53 14.79
CA ASP A 320 -5.64 23.55 15.81
C ASP A 320 -4.54 23.61 16.87
N ARG A 321 -4.00 22.45 17.28
CA ARG A 321 -2.85 22.39 18.19
C ARG A 321 -1.60 23.05 17.60
N LEU A 322 -1.32 22.88 16.31
CA LEU A 322 -0.18 23.54 15.63
C LEU A 322 -0.29 25.07 15.69
N PHE A 323 -1.51 25.61 15.65
CA PHE A 323 -1.78 27.05 15.69
C PHE A 323 -2.17 27.55 17.08
N LEU A 324 -2.01 26.69 18.12
CA LEU A 324 -2.38 27.02 19.51
C LEU A 324 -3.83 27.48 19.67
N ARG A 325 -4.74 27.03 18.79
CA ARG A 325 -6.17 27.27 18.91
C ARG A 325 -6.76 26.29 19.93
N GLY A 326 -7.63 26.77 20.82
CA GLY A 326 -8.27 25.90 21.83
C GLY A 326 -7.57 25.85 23.19
N ARG A 327 -6.72 26.84 23.50
CA ARG A 327 -6.21 27.08 24.85
C ARG A 327 -7.08 28.11 25.57
#